data_11de1f66371d649d4928cc15d987816a
#
_entry.id   11de1f66371d649d4928cc15d987816a
#
_cell.length_a   1.000
_cell.length_b   1.000
_cell.length_c   1.000
_cell.angle_alpha   90.00
_cell.angle_beta   90.00
_cell.angle_gamma   90.00
#
_symmetry.space_group_name_H-M   'P 1'
#
loop_
_entity.id
_entity.type
_entity.pdbx_description
1 polymer ?
#
loop_
_entity_poly.entity_id
_entity_poly.type
_entity_poly.pdbx_seq_one_letter_code
_entity_poly.pdbx_strand_id
1 'polypeptide(L)'
;MLLDVITGDELWADWSARQIAAAMDAGRVVINPLIYAEVSVGYQTVEELEELLPASDYQREPLPYMAGFAAGKAFVRYRRSGGDKRSPMPDFYIGAHAAVAGYRLLTRDVGRYRTYFPTIEIIAPTSAGDETTG
;
A
#
# COMPACT_ATOMS: atom_id res chain seq x y z
N MET A 1 -4.38 4.86 8.05
CA MET A 1 -4.40 3.95 6.89
C MET A 1 -3.14 4.12 6.09
N LEU A 2 -2.49 3.03 5.78
CA LEU A 2 -1.32 3.05 4.91
C LEU A 2 -1.79 2.89 3.47
N LEU A 3 -1.23 3.71 2.58
CA LEU A 3 -1.67 3.78 1.19
C LEU A 3 -0.68 3.05 0.29
N ASP A 4 -1.16 2.12 -0.52
CA ASP A 4 -0.37 1.48 -1.56
C ASP A 4 -1.09 1.71 -2.88
N VAL A 5 -0.72 2.78 -3.58
CA VAL A 5 -1.38 3.17 -4.82
C VAL A 5 -0.49 2.85 -6.00
N ILE A 6 -1.04 2.06 -6.93
CA ILE A 6 -0.42 1.83 -8.21
C ILE A 6 -1.24 2.59 -9.24
N THR A 7 -0.58 3.47 -9.99
CA THR A 7 -1.26 4.33 -10.96
C THR A 7 -1.54 3.60 -12.26
N GLY A 8 -2.44 4.13 -13.06
CA GLY A 8 -2.61 3.72 -14.44
C GLY A 8 -3.93 3.08 -14.83
N ASP A 9 -4.87 2.93 -13.92
CA ASP A 9 -6.18 2.38 -14.20
C ASP A 9 -7.24 3.39 -13.75
N GLU A 10 -8.06 3.87 -14.68
CA GLU A 10 -9.04 4.91 -14.36
C GLU A 10 -10.07 4.46 -13.32
N LEU A 11 -10.54 3.23 -13.43
CA LEU A 11 -11.50 2.71 -12.44
C LEU A 11 -10.90 2.62 -11.07
N TRP A 12 -9.64 2.20 -11.02
CA TRP A 12 -8.90 2.15 -9.77
C TRP A 12 -8.70 3.56 -9.20
N ALA A 13 -8.35 4.53 -10.07
CA ALA A 13 -8.11 5.89 -9.64
C ALA A 13 -9.36 6.51 -9.01
N ASP A 14 -10.53 6.32 -9.63
CA ASP A 14 -11.80 6.84 -9.09
C ASP A 14 -12.12 6.20 -7.75
N TRP A 15 -12.02 4.89 -7.66
CA TRP A 15 -12.29 4.17 -6.42
C TRP A 15 -11.34 4.60 -5.32
N SER A 16 -10.05 4.68 -5.63
CA SER A 16 -9.05 5.04 -4.62
C SER A 16 -9.23 6.46 -4.15
N ALA A 17 -9.59 7.38 -5.03
CA ALA A 17 -9.84 8.75 -4.64
C ALA A 17 -10.98 8.83 -3.63
N ARG A 18 -12.06 8.07 -3.83
CA ARG A 18 -13.16 8.04 -2.87
C ARG A 18 -12.74 7.45 -1.53
N GLN A 19 -11.96 6.37 -1.56
CA GLN A 19 -11.50 5.73 -0.34
C GLN A 19 -10.53 6.62 0.42
N ILE A 20 -9.65 7.31 -0.30
CA ILE A 20 -8.70 8.23 0.32
C ILE A 20 -9.46 9.38 0.98
N ALA A 21 -10.44 9.95 0.30
CA ALA A 21 -11.24 11.04 0.87
C ALA A 21 -11.97 10.57 2.13
N ALA A 22 -12.56 9.38 2.10
CA ALA A 22 -13.23 8.83 3.27
C ALA A 22 -12.23 8.59 4.41
N ALA A 23 -11.05 8.11 4.10
CA ALA A 23 -10.04 7.87 5.12
C ALA A 23 -9.54 9.16 5.75
N MET A 24 -9.38 10.21 4.95
CA MET A 24 -8.98 11.52 5.47
C MET A 24 -10.03 12.10 6.41
N ASP A 25 -11.31 11.88 6.08
CA ASP A 25 -12.39 12.31 6.97
C ASP A 25 -12.42 11.53 8.28
N ALA A 26 -12.09 10.25 8.24
CA ALA A 26 -12.10 9.39 9.41
C ALA A 26 -10.83 9.48 10.25
N GLY A 27 -9.74 9.95 9.68
CA GLY A 27 -8.45 10.03 10.36
C GLY A 27 -7.38 10.46 9.41
N ARG A 28 -6.24 9.78 9.44
CA ARG A 28 -5.10 10.17 8.62
C ARG A 28 -4.75 9.09 7.63
N VAL A 29 -4.17 9.51 6.51
CA VAL A 29 -3.61 8.63 5.51
C VAL A 29 -2.08 8.71 5.60
N VAL A 30 -1.44 7.56 5.64
CA VAL A 30 0.01 7.47 5.85
C VAL A 30 0.67 6.92 4.60
N ILE A 31 1.81 7.49 4.24
CA ILE A 31 2.68 6.95 3.21
C ILE A 31 4.08 6.78 3.78
N ASN A 32 4.86 5.94 3.15
CA ASN A 32 6.27 5.72 3.53
C ASN A 32 7.17 5.93 2.31
N PRO A 33 8.49 5.91 2.48
CA PRO A 33 9.40 6.16 1.36
C PRO A 33 9.25 5.20 0.19
N LEU A 34 8.87 3.95 0.42
CA LEU A 34 8.67 3.00 -0.68
C LEU A 34 7.44 3.35 -1.50
N ILE A 35 6.36 3.72 -0.83
CA ILE A 35 5.14 4.15 -1.51
C ILE A 35 5.44 5.41 -2.33
N TYR A 36 6.13 6.35 -1.72
CA TYR A 36 6.53 7.58 -2.40
C TYR A 36 7.36 7.27 -3.65
N ALA A 37 8.32 6.36 -3.52
CA ALA A 37 9.16 5.97 -4.64
C ALA A 37 8.36 5.32 -5.76
N GLU A 38 7.43 4.45 -5.42
CA GLU A 38 6.60 3.77 -6.43
C GLU A 38 5.73 4.76 -7.19
N VAL A 39 5.14 5.70 -6.49
CA VAL A 39 4.31 6.71 -7.14
C VAL A 39 5.15 7.62 -8.03
N SER A 40 6.39 7.91 -7.61
CA SER A 40 7.28 8.80 -8.33
C SER A 40 7.60 8.31 -9.74
N VAL A 41 7.46 7.02 -10.00
CA VAL A 41 7.72 6.46 -11.32
C VAL A 41 6.85 7.12 -12.40
N GLY A 42 5.66 7.56 -12.04
CA GLY A 42 4.74 8.19 -12.98
C GLY A 42 4.92 9.71 -13.17
N TYR A 43 5.89 10.31 -12.50
CA TYR A 43 6.05 11.76 -12.52
C TYR A 43 7.49 12.13 -12.82
N GLN A 44 7.68 13.30 -13.46
CA GLN A 44 9.00 13.71 -13.91
C GLN A 44 9.72 14.60 -12.89
N THR A 45 8.96 15.30 -12.04
CA THR A 45 9.57 16.24 -11.09
C THR A 45 9.06 16.00 -9.68
N VAL A 46 9.89 16.39 -8.72
CA VAL A 46 9.51 16.36 -7.31
C VAL A 46 8.30 17.26 -7.06
N GLU A 47 8.25 18.39 -7.73
CA GLU A 47 7.16 19.35 -7.55
C GLU A 47 5.82 18.75 -7.91
N GLU A 48 5.76 18.00 -9.01
CA GLU A 48 4.52 17.32 -9.39
C GLU A 48 4.09 16.31 -8.33
N LEU A 49 5.06 15.56 -7.81
CA LEU A 49 4.77 14.55 -6.80
C LEU A 49 4.33 15.17 -5.48
N GLU A 50 4.96 16.28 -5.09
CA GLU A 50 4.57 16.97 -3.87
C GLU A 50 3.16 17.56 -3.98
N GLU A 51 2.73 17.96 -5.17
CA GLU A 51 1.35 18.40 -5.37
C GLU A 51 0.36 17.26 -5.23
N LEU A 52 0.73 16.07 -5.70
CA LEU A 52 -0.15 14.89 -5.59
C LEU A 52 -0.23 14.38 -4.16
N LEU A 53 0.89 14.34 -3.46
CA LEU A 53 1.01 13.76 -2.13
C LEU A 53 1.53 14.79 -1.12
N PRO A 54 0.80 15.89 -0.93
CA PRO A 54 1.30 16.94 -0.02
C PRO A 54 1.39 16.41 1.41
N ALA A 55 2.45 16.81 2.09
CA ALA A 55 2.69 16.37 3.47
C ALA A 55 1.59 16.84 4.43
N SER A 56 0.83 17.86 4.06
CA SER A 56 -0.30 18.32 4.88
C SER A 56 -1.46 17.31 4.87
N ASP A 57 -1.59 16.52 3.80
CA ASP A 57 -2.70 15.56 3.66
C ASP A 57 -2.27 14.14 3.88
N TYR A 58 -1.02 13.82 3.57
CA TYR A 58 -0.48 12.46 3.68
C TYR A 58 0.62 12.46 4.71
N GLN A 59 0.38 11.83 5.84
CA GLN A 59 1.39 11.74 6.89
C GLN A 59 2.53 10.85 6.40
N ARG A 60 3.74 11.33 6.54
CA ARG A 60 4.93 10.60 6.11
C ARG A 60 5.57 9.91 7.29
N GLU A 61 5.80 8.61 7.15
CA GLU A 61 6.49 7.84 8.18
C GLU A 61 7.68 7.12 7.57
N PRO A 62 8.80 7.02 8.30
CA PRO A 62 9.90 6.19 7.85
C PRO A 62 9.51 4.72 7.93
N LEU A 63 10.27 3.88 7.25
CA LEU A 63 10.07 2.43 7.35
C LEU A 63 10.63 1.95 8.68
N PRO A 64 9.82 1.33 9.54
CA PRO A 64 10.33 0.83 10.81
C PRO A 64 11.26 -0.37 10.62
N TYR A 65 12.28 -0.49 11.44
CA TYR A 65 13.18 -1.65 11.36
C TYR A 65 12.43 -2.96 11.62
N MET A 66 11.44 -2.95 12.49
CA MET A 66 10.64 -4.15 12.72
C MET A 66 9.91 -4.61 11.47
N ALA A 67 9.52 -3.68 10.60
CA ALA A 67 8.95 -4.04 9.32
C ALA A 67 9.97 -4.74 8.44
N GLY A 68 11.24 -4.37 8.55
CA GLY A 68 12.30 -5.06 7.82
C GLY A 68 12.39 -6.53 8.17
N PHE A 69 12.32 -6.86 9.44
CA PHE A 69 12.34 -8.25 9.87
C PHE A 69 11.13 -9.02 9.35
N ALA A 70 9.93 -8.44 9.50
CA ALA A 70 8.71 -9.08 9.04
C ALA A 70 8.70 -9.26 7.52
N ALA A 71 9.22 -8.28 6.78
CA ALA A 71 9.34 -8.38 5.33
C ALA A 71 10.29 -9.51 4.92
N GLY A 72 11.40 -9.65 5.64
CA GLY A 72 12.34 -10.72 5.39
C GLY A 72 11.72 -12.09 5.60
N LYS A 73 10.93 -12.25 6.65
CA LYS A 73 10.24 -13.52 6.92
C LYS A 73 9.19 -13.83 5.84
N ALA A 74 8.46 -12.82 5.40
CA ALA A 74 7.51 -12.99 4.30
C ALA A 74 8.22 -13.42 3.02
N PHE A 75 9.38 -12.83 2.74
CA PHE A 75 10.17 -13.19 1.57
C PHE A 75 10.62 -14.64 1.62
N VAL A 76 11.05 -15.13 2.78
CA VAL A 76 11.44 -16.51 2.93
C VAL A 76 10.26 -17.44 2.59
N ARG A 77 9.08 -17.14 3.13
CA ARG A 77 7.89 -17.94 2.82
C ARG A 77 7.55 -17.89 1.33
N TYR A 78 7.69 -16.72 0.71
CA TYR A 78 7.45 -16.56 -0.70
C TYR A 78 8.37 -17.45 -1.54
N ARG A 79 9.65 -17.49 -1.22
CA ARG A 79 10.62 -18.31 -1.93
C ARG A 79 10.32 -19.80 -1.72
N ARG A 80 9.96 -20.19 -0.52
CA ARG A 80 9.63 -21.59 -0.23
C ARG A 80 8.39 -22.05 -0.97
N SER A 81 7.48 -21.14 -1.27
CA SER A 81 6.26 -21.45 -2.00
C SER A 81 6.46 -21.43 -3.51
N GLY A 82 7.68 -21.34 -3.98
CA GLY A 82 7.97 -21.34 -5.41
C GLY A 82 7.94 -19.97 -6.05
N GLY A 83 8.08 -18.91 -5.27
CA GLY A 83 8.13 -17.55 -5.78
C GLY A 83 9.26 -17.37 -6.77
N ASP A 84 9.03 -16.59 -7.82
CA ASP A 84 10.01 -16.41 -8.87
C ASP A 84 11.16 -15.50 -8.42
N LYS A 85 12.10 -15.26 -9.33
CA LYS A 85 13.30 -14.51 -9.00
C LYS A 85 13.06 -13.02 -8.83
N ARG A 86 11.95 -12.49 -9.33
CA ARG A 86 11.64 -11.08 -9.14
C ARG A 86 11.23 -10.88 -7.69
N SER A 87 11.96 -10.02 -7.03
CA SER A 87 11.73 -9.81 -5.62
C SER A 87 10.54 -8.86 -5.41
N PRO A 88 9.48 -9.30 -4.74
CA PRO A 88 8.42 -8.38 -4.33
C PRO A 88 8.75 -7.71 -2.98
N MET A 89 10.02 -7.59 -2.65
CA MET A 89 10.45 -7.06 -1.36
C MET A 89 9.81 -5.70 -1.01
N PRO A 90 9.69 -4.75 -1.95
CA PRO A 90 9.01 -3.49 -1.61
C PRO A 90 7.58 -3.71 -1.12
N ASP A 91 6.82 -4.60 -1.76
CA ASP A 91 5.46 -4.90 -1.34
C ASP A 91 5.45 -5.55 0.04
N PHE A 92 6.41 -6.44 0.31
CA PHE A 92 6.51 -7.07 1.61
C PHE A 92 6.83 -6.05 2.71
N TYR A 93 7.65 -5.05 2.39
CA TYR A 93 7.93 -3.97 3.32
C TYR A 93 6.68 -3.14 3.62
N ILE A 94 5.90 -2.86 2.58
CA ILE A 94 4.67 -2.10 2.76
C ILE A 94 3.68 -2.86 3.63
N GLY A 95 3.48 -4.15 3.35
CA GLY A 95 2.61 -4.99 4.16
C GLY A 95 3.10 -5.13 5.59
N ALA A 96 4.41 -5.31 5.76
CA ALA A 96 5.01 -5.41 7.08
C ALA A 96 4.85 -4.11 7.87
N HIS A 97 4.99 -2.97 7.22
CA HIS A 97 4.79 -1.69 7.87
C HIS A 97 3.35 -1.57 8.39
N ALA A 98 2.37 -1.94 7.56
CA ALA A 98 0.98 -1.92 7.99
C ALA A 98 0.75 -2.85 9.18
N ALA A 99 1.33 -4.05 9.14
CA ALA A 99 1.16 -5.03 10.22
C ALA A 99 1.77 -4.56 11.53
N VAL A 100 3.00 -4.05 11.47
CA VAL A 100 3.74 -3.62 12.66
C VAL A 100 3.07 -2.40 13.29
N ALA A 101 2.62 -1.46 12.48
CA ALA A 101 2.02 -0.22 12.96
C ALA A 101 0.53 -0.33 13.28
N GLY A 102 -0.10 -1.44 12.90
CA GLY A 102 -1.54 -1.60 13.11
C GLY A 102 -2.39 -0.79 12.16
N TYR A 103 -1.90 -0.53 10.95
CA TYR A 103 -2.62 0.24 9.95
C TYR A 103 -3.45 -0.65 9.05
N ARG A 104 -4.58 -0.13 8.60
CA ARG A 104 -5.28 -0.70 7.44
C ARG A 104 -4.48 -0.37 6.19
N LEU A 105 -4.57 -1.22 5.20
CA LEU A 105 -3.82 -1.06 3.94
C LEU A 105 -4.79 -0.88 2.80
N LEU A 106 -4.65 0.22 2.07
CA LEU A 106 -5.40 0.46 0.83
C LEU A 106 -4.54 -0.02 -0.33
N THR A 107 -5.00 -1.05 -1.04
CA THR A 107 -4.21 -1.66 -2.11
C THR A 107 -5.09 -2.34 -3.15
N ARG A 108 -4.54 -2.54 -4.34
CA ARG A 108 -5.15 -3.37 -5.39
C ARG A 108 -4.75 -4.83 -5.27
N ASP A 109 -3.62 -5.12 -4.63
CA ASP A 109 -3.03 -6.45 -4.61
C ASP A 109 -3.43 -7.20 -3.35
N VAL A 110 -4.68 -7.65 -3.32
CA VAL A 110 -5.23 -8.30 -2.14
C VAL A 110 -4.55 -9.64 -1.84
N GLY A 111 -4.34 -10.43 -2.89
CA GLY A 111 -3.87 -11.80 -2.70
C GLY A 111 -2.53 -11.88 -1.99
N ARG A 112 -1.57 -11.07 -2.42
CA ARG A 112 -0.25 -11.09 -1.81
C ARG A 112 -0.29 -10.70 -0.34
N TYR A 113 -1.03 -9.63 -0.03
CA TYR A 113 -1.07 -9.16 1.34
C TYR A 113 -1.84 -10.10 2.27
N ARG A 114 -2.92 -10.70 1.80
CA ARG A 114 -3.64 -11.68 2.61
C ARG A 114 -2.82 -12.91 2.88
N THR A 115 -2.05 -13.35 1.91
CA THR A 115 -1.23 -14.55 2.03
C THR A 115 -0.12 -14.37 3.05
N TYR A 116 0.58 -13.24 3.01
CA TYR A 116 1.78 -13.05 3.81
C TYR A 116 1.59 -12.17 5.03
N PHE A 117 0.49 -11.43 5.10
CA PHE A 117 0.17 -10.56 6.24
C PHE A 117 -1.31 -10.69 6.58
N PRO A 118 -1.74 -11.87 7.04
CA PRO A 118 -3.17 -12.14 7.23
C PRO A 118 -3.82 -11.32 8.35
N THR A 119 -3.02 -10.67 9.21
CA THR A 119 -3.57 -9.90 10.32
C THR A 119 -3.99 -8.49 9.95
N ILE A 120 -3.55 -7.97 8.80
CA ILE A 120 -3.89 -6.60 8.43
C ILE A 120 -5.26 -6.54 7.78
N GLU A 121 -5.94 -5.43 8.02
CA GLU A 121 -7.21 -5.16 7.35
C GLU A 121 -6.91 -4.52 6.00
N ILE A 122 -7.45 -5.08 4.93
CA ILE A 122 -7.19 -4.63 3.57
C ILE A 122 -8.42 -3.94 3.03
N ILE A 123 -8.22 -2.76 2.44
CA ILE A 123 -9.24 -2.04 1.69
C ILE A 123 -8.84 -2.10 0.23
N ALA A 124 -9.64 -2.75 -0.59
CA ALA A 124 -9.31 -2.98 -1.98
C ALA A 124 -10.55 -2.89 -2.85
N PRO A 125 -10.40 -2.56 -4.14
CA PRO A 125 -11.54 -2.63 -5.05
C PRO A 125 -12.01 -4.07 -5.13
N THR A 126 -13.31 -4.25 -5.10
CA THR A 126 -13.90 -5.58 -5.16
C THR A 126 -14.04 -5.99 -6.63
N SER A 127 -14.17 -7.28 -6.84
CA SER A 127 -14.52 -7.78 -8.17
C SER A 127 -15.91 -7.30 -8.55
N ALA A 128 -16.25 -7.44 -9.82
CA ALA A 128 -17.57 -7.02 -10.30
C ALA A 128 -18.67 -7.67 -9.47
N GLY A 129 -19.55 -6.84 -8.94
CA GLY A 129 -20.66 -7.30 -8.13
C GLY A 129 -20.44 -7.22 -6.63
N ASP A 130 -19.23 -6.93 -6.19
CA ASP A 130 -18.92 -6.90 -4.76
C ASP A 130 -18.97 -5.51 -4.17
N GLU A 131 -19.02 -4.49 -4.97
CA GLU A 131 -19.01 -3.12 -4.49
C GLU A 131 -20.20 -2.81 -3.59
N THR A 132 -21.25 -3.60 -3.68
CA THR A 132 -22.43 -3.42 -2.83
C THR A 132 -22.18 -3.88 -1.41
N THR A 133 -21.17 -4.70 -1.20
CA THR A 133 -20.84 -5.22 0.12
C THR A 133 -19.80 -4.39 0.83
N GLY A 134 -19.18 -3.50 0.09
CA GLY A 134 -18.01 -2.73 0.55
C GLY A 134 -18.29 -1.79 1.65
#